data_43674f38f6ce35a732faee9a4aa29630
#
_entry.id   43674f38f6ce35a732faee9a4aa29630
#
_cell.length_a   1.000
_cell.length_b   1.000
_cell.length_c   1.000
_cell.angle_alpha   90.00
_cell.angle_beta   90.00
_cell.angle_gamma   90.00
#
_symmetry.space_group_name_H-M   'P 1'
#
loop_
_entity.id
_entity.type
_entity.pdbx_description
1 polymer ?
#
loop_
_entity_poly.entity_id
_entity_poly.type
_entity_poly.pdbx_seq_one_letter_code
_entity_poly.pdbx_strand_id
1 'polypeptide(L)'
;MAYLRKTLMQSVVVIVLIIFSSTASPVQGYEPDRDLGKHLEPYLPENAEWALTVVDLETGKQVLETGNSLRERLVPASLMKLLITGAVLDYADKGGTVRKVVTVRKAVTVKGKKRRKSRKKTYKVARHSVEIRNKRELFNILHDMNVHSRNATAQNLANSLGERRFGSPGTRAKGNRAVSSFLNSLDLPSEEAIIADGCGLTRENRITTNFIAHYLYQISKKPWYNSFRESLPRPGREGTVKRIGYTDERFRVKTGRLNDVFALAGYGVNASGRAVSFAFIVNSKKGRVSDWKHSRGELLRLLAEGPPPQTGVVLQ
;
A
#
# COMPACT_ATOMS: atom_id res chain seq x y z
N MET A 1 -30.04 -70.98 -40.01
CA MET A 1 -28.69 -71.10 -40.58
C MET A 1 -28.39 -69.87 -41.42
N ALA A 2 -27.70 -68.98 -41.00
CA ALA A 2 -27.01 -67.96 -41.80
C ALA A 2 -26.13 -67.15 -40.87
N TYR A 3 -24.85 -67.27 -41.00
CA TYR A 3 -23.83 -66.56 -40.34
C TYR A 3 -23.74 -65.13 -40.86
N LEU A 4 -23.98 -64.13 -40.05
CA LEU A 4 -23.60 -62.72 -40.36
C LEU A 4 -22.34 -62.37 -39.61
N ARG A 5 -21.25 -62.31 -40.35
CA ARG A 5 -20.00 -61.71 -39.92
C ARG A 5 -20.18 -60.20 -39.87
N LYS A 6 -20.16 -59.62 -38.66
CA LYS A 6 -20.00 -58.19 -38.48
C LYS A 6 -18.51 -57.86 -38.40
N THR A 7 -18.03 -57.20 -39.41
CA THR A 7 -16.69 -56.63 -39.48
C THR A 7 -16.63 -55.40 -38.59
N LEU A 8 -15.83 -55.46 -37.53
CA LEU A 8 -15.53 -54.31 -36.67
C LEU A 8 -14.50 -53.47 -37.40
N MET A 9 -14.89 -52.28 -37.87
CA MET A 9 -13.96 -51.25 -38.28
C MET A 9 -13.43 -50.58 -37.00
N GLN A 10 -12.20 -50.86 -36.67
CA GLN A 10 -11.45 -50.12 -35.67
C GLN A 10 -11.00 -48.78 -36.29
N SER A 11 -11.66 -47.71 -35.89
CA SER A 11 -11.17 -46.36 -36.17
C SER A 11 -9.97 -46.05 -35.24
N VAL A 12 -8.79 -46.09 -35.82
CA VAL A 12 -7.59 -45.61 -35.14
C VAL A 12 -7.62 -44.08 -35.13
N VAL A 13 -7.97 -43.52 -33.97
CA VAL A 13 -7.81 -42.09 -33.76
C VAL A 13 -6.33 -41.84 -33.46
N VAL A 14 -5.60 -41.32 -34.44
CA VAL A 14 -4.23 -40.83 -34.27
C VAL A 14 -4.35 -39.45 -33.59
N ILE A 15 -4.15 -39.42 -32.29
CA ILE A 15 -3.95 -38.17 -31.56
C ILE A 15 -2.52 -37.69 -31.87
N VAL A 16 -2.40 -36.76 -32.81
CA VAL A 16 -1.15 -36.02 -33.01
C VAL A 16 -0.98 -35.06 -31.85
N LEU A 17 -0.22 -35.47 -30.82
CA LEU A 17 0.28 -34.59 -29.80
C LEU A 17 1.34 -33.67 -30.43
N ILE A 18 0.92 -32.49 -30.87
CA ILE A 18 1.86 -31.40 -31.20
C ILE A 18 2.41 -30.93 -29.88
N ILE A 19 3.56 -31.48 -29.48
CA ILE A 19 4.40 -30.94 -28.46
C ILE A 19 4.98 -29.64 -29.04
N PHE A 20 4.33 -28.51 -28.78
CA PHE A 20 4.99 -27.22 -28.88
C PHE A 20 6.07 -27.21 -27.79
N SER A 21 7.25 -27.69 -28.11
CA SER A 21 8.45 -27.32 -27.40
C SER A 21 8.66 -25.83 -27.67
N SER A 22 7.95 -24.99 -26.91
CA SER A 22 8.36 -23.61 -26.74
C SER A 22 9.75 -23.68 -26.09
N THR A 23 10.78 -23.64 -26.89
CA THR A 23 12.10 -23.22 -26.45
C THR A 23 12.02 -21.72 -26.14
N ALA A 24 11.26 -21.39 -25.10
CA ALA A 24 11.50 -20.16 -24.39
C ALA A 24 12.92 -20.33 -23.86
N SER A 25 13.89 -19.71 -24.49
CA SER A 25 15.20 -19.49 -23.90
C SER A 25 14.95 -19.05 -22.48
N PRO A 26 15.59 -19.65 -21.46
CA PRO A 26 15.47 -19.15 -20.12
C PRO A 26 15.83 -17.67 -20.24
N VAL A 27 14.86 -16.80 -19.96
CA VAL A 27 15.14 -15.36 -19.78
C VAL A 27 16.26 -15.39 -18.77
N GLN A 28 17.43 -15.03 -19.24
CA GLN A 28 18.69 -15.04 -18.51
C GLN A 28 18.37 -14.33 -17.19
N GLY A 29 18.47 -15.05 -16.06
CA GLY A 29 17.87 -14.67 -14.81
C GLY A 29 18.07 -13.19 -14.56
N TYR A 30 16.98 -12.44 -14.56
CA TYR A 30 17.00 -11.05 -14.10
C TYR A 30 17.39 -11.12 -12.62
N GLU A 31 18.68 -11.01 -12.36
CA GLU A 31 19.18 -10.64 -11.05
C GLU A 31 18.55 -9.27 -10.78
N PRO A 32 17.68 -9.14 -9.76
CA PRO A 32 17.12 -7.83 -9.43
C PRO A 32 18.32 -6.93 -9.16
N ASP A 33 18.49 -6.01 -10.06
CA ASP A 33 19.72 -5.30 -10.30
C ASP A 33 20.14 -4.60 -8.99
N ARG A 34 21.27 -5.00 -8.44
CA ARG A 34 21.95 -4.27 -7.36
C ARG A 34 22.16 -2.80 -7.72
N ASP A 35 21.99 -2.46 -8.99
CA ASP A 35 22.10 -1.13 -9.57
C ASP A 35 20.84 -0.27 -9.45
N LEU A 36 19.64 -0.83 -9.15
CA LEU A 36 18.43 0.01 -9.04
C LEU A 36 18.60 1.12 -7.99
N GLY A 37 19.30 0.81 -6.90
CA GLY A 37 19.64 1.79 -5.88
C GLY A 37 20.47 2.96 -6.44
N LYS A 38 21.51 2.67 -7.21
CA LYS A 38 22.36 3.70 -7.84
C LYS A 38 21.57 4.58 -8.80
N HIS A 39 20.60 4.01 -9.53
CA HIS A 39 19.72 4.79 -10.40
C HIS A 39 18.73 5.67 -9.63
N LEU A 40 18.36 5.31 -8.38
CA LEU A 40 17.51 6.15 -7.53
C LEU A 40 18.27 7.26 -6.82
N GLU A 41 19.51 7.03 -6.43
CA GLU A 41 20.33 7.99 -5.66
C GLU A 41 20.36 9.41 -6.23
N PRO A 42 20.50 9.65 -7.55
CA PRO A 42 20.52 11.00 -8.12
C PRO A 42 19.19 11.78 -7.91
N TYR A 43 18.11 11.07 -7.62
CA TYR A 43 16.79 11.66 -7.38
C TYR A 43 16.49 11.83 -5.89
N LEU A 44 17.43 11.48 -5.02
CA LEU A 44 17.27 11.56 -3.57
C LEU A 44 18.06 12.76 -3.02
N PRO A 45 17.66 13.30 -1.86
CA PRO A 45 18.40 14.37 -1.24
C PRO A 45 19.73 13.88 -0.71
N GLU A 46 20.72 14.73 -0.76
CA GLU A 46 21.98 14.50 -0.06
C GLU A 46 21.74 14.21 1.43
N ASN A 47 22.43 13.20 1.93
CA ASN A 47 22.34 12.78 3.34
C ASN A 47 20.94 12.33 3.80
N ALA A 48 20.07 11.91 2.89
CA ALA A 48 18.83 11.25 3.27
C ALA A 48 19.10 9.83 3.80
N GLU A 49 18.34 9.44 4.81
CA GLU A 49 18.19 8.05 5.22
C GLU A 49 17.09 7.44 4.35
N TRP A 50 17.39 6.36 3.63
CA TRP A 50 16.43 5.75 2.75
C TRP A 50 16.63 4.24 2.62
N ALA A 51 15.53 3.56 2.32
CA ALA A 51 15.53 2.14 2.01
C ALA A 51 14.40 1.79 1.03
N LEU A 52 14.64 0.77 0.23
CA LEU A 52 13.67 0.13 -0.66
C LEU A 52 13.75 -1.38 -0.45
N THR A 53 12.61 -2.01 -0.24
CA THR A 53 12.48 -3.47 -0.20
C THR A 53 11.39 -3.92 -1.17
N VAL A 54 11.65 -4.97 -1.94
CA VAL A 54 10.71 -5.59 -2.89
C VAL A 54 10.62 -7.08 -2.60
N VAL A 55 9.39 -7.59 -2.48
CA VAL A 55 9.09 -8.99 -2.18
C VAL A 55 8.21 -9.55 -3.30
N ASP A 56 8.60 -10.69 -3.81
CA ASP A 56 7.85 -11.46 -4.78
C ASP A 56 6.58 -12.07 -4.17
N LEU A 57 5.42 -11.85 -4.77
CA LEU A 57 4.14 -12.27 -4.20
C LEU A 57 3.85 -13.76 -4.37
N GLU A 58 4.54 -14.45 -5.26
CA GLU A 58 4.38 -15.89 -5.44
C GLU A 58 5.17 -16.66 -4.39
N THR A 59 6.45 -16.30 -4.25
CA THR A 59 7.39 -17.03 -3.42
C THR A 59 7.56 -16.48 -2.00
N GLY A 60 7.20 -15.21 -1.79
CA GLY A 60 7.46 -14.49 -0.54
C GLY A 60 8.94 -14.12 -0.34
N LYS A 61 9.80 -14.41 -1.32
CA LYS A 61 11.21 -14.07 -1.24
C LYS A 61 11.42 -12.57 -1.47
N GLN A 62 12.31 -11.99 -0.70
CA GLN A 62 12.82 -10.66 -0.97
C GLN A 62 13.69 -10.73 -2.23
N VAL A 63 13.28 -9.99 -3.27
CA VAL A 63 13.95 -9.98 -4.58
C VAL A 63 14.84 -8.76 -4.78
N LEU A 64 14.63 -7.71 -3.98
CA LEU A 64 15.47 -6.53 -3.97
C LEU A 64 15.46 -5.89 -2.57
N GLU A 65 16.63 -5.48 -2.13
CA GLU A 65 16.81 -4.59 -0.97
C GLU A 65 17.97 -3.65 -1.27
N THR A 66 17.72 -2.34 -1.19
CA THR A 66 18.74 -1.33 -1.46
C THR A 66 18.48 -0.06 -0.65
N GLY A 67 19.53 0.68 -0.37
CA GLY A 67 19.51 1.91 0.43
C GLY A 67 20.62 1.97 1.44
N ASN A 68 20.72 3.10 2.12
CA ASN A 68 21.73 3.33 3.16
C ASN A 68 21.20 3.08 4.60
N SER A 69 19.91 2.74 4.74
CA SER A 69 19.22 2.58 6.03
C SER A 69 18.32 1.34 6.03
N LEU A 70 18.81 0.22 5.53
CA LEU A 70 18.03 -1.01 5.28
C LEU A 70 17.41 -1.59 6.55
N ARG A 71 18.14 -1.57 7.65
CA ARG A 71 17.70 -2.12 8.93
C ARG A 71 17.13 -1.04 9.87
N GLU A 72 17.12 0.20 9.44
CA GLU A 72 16.66 1.32 10.24
C GLU A 72 15.14 1.45 10.20
N ARG A 73 14.56 1.71 11.34
CA ARG A 73 13.15 2.06 11.45
C ARG A 73 12.95 3.52 11.08
N LEU A 74 12.55 3.77 9.86
CA LEU A 74 12.30 5.09 9.30
C LEU A 74 10.90 5.59 9.67
N VAL A 75 10.67 6.91 9.58
CA VAL A 75 9.35 7.53 9.74
C VAL A 75 8.50 7.21 8.51
N PRO A 76 7.41 6.45 8.62
CA PRO A 76 6.64 5.98 7.47
C PRO A 76 5.60 6.99 6.96
N ALA A 77 5.33 8.05 7.73
CA ALA A 77 4.23 8.95 7.47
C ALA A 77 2.90 8.17 7.23
N SER A 78 2.12 8.56 6.22
CA SER A 78 0.81 7.97 5.95
C SER A 78 0.81 6.53 5.42
N LEU A 79 1.95 5.84 5.33
CA LEU A 79 1.97 4.39 5.12
C LEU A 79 1.33 3.63 6.30
N MET A 80 1.27 4.24 7.49
CA MET A 80 0.51 3.70 8.62
C MET A 80 -0.93 3.32 8.27
N LYS A 81 -1.54 3.98 7.29
CA LYS A 81 -2.90 3.69 6.83
C LYS A 81 -3.04 2.31 6.16
N LEU A 82 -1.95 1.77 5.63
CA LEU A 82 -1.92 0.38 5.16
C LEU A 82 -2.23 -0.59 6.31
N LEU A 83 -1.58 -0.38 7.47
CA LEU A 83 -1.77 -1.22 8.64
C LEU A 83 -3.19 -1.12 9.19
N ILE A 84 -3.76 0.09 9.19
CA ILE A 84 -5.17 0.31 9.59
C ILE A 84 -6.12 -0.39 8.62
N THR A 85 -5.88 -0.30 7.32
CA THR A 85 -6.71 -0.94 6.29
C THR A 85 -6.77 -2.45 6.50
N GLY A 86 -5.61 -3.10 6.70
CA GLY A 86 -5.56 -4.53 6.94
C GLY A 86 -6.23 -4.95 8.25
N ALA A 87 -5.93 -4.24 9.36
CA ALA A 87 -6.53 -4.54 10.65
C ALA A 87 -8.07 -4.41 10.65
N VAL A 88 -8.60 -3.42 9.92
CA VAL A 88 -10.05 -3.21 9.77
C VAL A 88 -10.69 -4.29 8.91
N LEU A 89 -10.06 -4.67 7.81
CA LEU A 89 -10.55 -5.73 6.92
C LEU A 89 -10.52 -7.10 7.61
N ASP A 90 -9.43 -7.41 8.33
CA ASP A 90 -9.33 -8.65 9.11
C ASP A 90 -10.41 -8.74 10.18
N TYR A 91 -10.65 -7.64 10.90
CA TYR A 91 -11.69 -7.59 11.91
C TYR A 91 -13.10 -7.75 11.31
N ALA A 92 -13.36 -7.12 10.16
CA ALA A 92 -14.64 -7.21 9.45
C ALA A 92 -14.87 -8.61 8.83
N ASP A 93 -13.82 -9.27 8.35
CA ASP A 93 -13.88 -10.62 7.80
C ASP A 93 -14.28 -11.66 8.89
N LYS A 94 -13.88 -11.41 10.13
CA LYS A 94 -14.26 -12.19 11.31
C LYS A 94 -15.65 -11.81 11.89
N GLY A 95 -16.47 -11.08 11.15
CA GLY A 95 -17.81 -10.64 11.54
C GLY A 95 -17.85 -9.40 12.42
N GLY A 96 -16.72 -8.76 12.67
CA GLY A 96 -16.67 -7.53 13.44
C GLY A 96 -17.19 -6.31 12.69
N THR A 97 -17.63 -5.29 13.43
CA THR A 97 -18.07 -4.00 12.87
C THR A 97 -17.26 -2.86 13.46
N VAL A 98 -16.97 -1.86 12.65
CA VAL A 98 -16.29 -0.63 13.06
C VAL A 98 -17.21 0.57 12.94
N ARG A 99 -16.82 1.70 13.55
CA ARG A 99 -17.58 2.95 13.50
C ARG A 99 -16.83 4.02 12.73
N LYS A 100 -17.58 4.83 11.98
CA LYS A 100 -17.10 6.10 11.42
C LYS A 100 -17.64 7.28 12.23
N VAL A 101 -16.85 8.33 12.35
CA VAL A 101 -17.30 9.60 12.95
C VAL A 101 -17.81 10.50 11.84
N VAL A 102 -19.10 10.85 11.91
CA VAL A 102 -19.73 11.83 11.01
C VAL A 102 -19.77 13.17 11.73
N THR A 103 -19.19 14.17 11.10
CA THR A 103 -19.21 15.54 11.62
C THR A 103 -20.31 16.33 10.90
N VAL A 104 -21.34 16.69 11.64
CA VAL A 104 -22.42 17.55 11.13
C VAL A 104 -22.13 18.99 11.54
N ARG A 105 -22.02 19.89 10.56
CA ARG A 105 -21.87 21.32 10.79
C ARG A 105 -23.24 21.98 10.56
N LYS A 106 -23.88 22.44 11.64
CA LYS A 106 -25.12 23.19 11.53
C LYS A 106 -24.81 24.68 11.62
N ALA A 107 -25.15 25.46 10.59
CA ALA A 107 -25.02 26.90 10.64
C ALA A 107 -25.96 27.46 11.71
N VAL A 108 -25.44 28.26 12.63
CA VAL A 108 -26.23 28.94 13.65
C VAL A 108 -26.20 30.43 13.31
N THR A 109 -27.35 30.97 13.00
CA THR A 109 -27.50 32.42 12.83
C THR A 109 -27.55 33.05 14.20
N VAL A 110 -26.48 33.73 14.62
CA VAL A 110 -26.53 34.54 15.82
C VAL A 110 -27.14 35.88 15.50
N LYS A 111 -28.34 36.17 16.07
CA LYS A 111 -28.93 37.50 16.04
C LYS A 111 -28.05 38.42 16.89
N GLY A 112 -27.09 39.07 16.28
CA GLY A 112 -26.30 40.12 16.96
C GLY A 112 -26.95 41.49 16.78
N LYS A 113 -26.97 42.27 17.86
CA LYS A 113 -27.40 43.69 17.87
C LYS A 113 -26.61 44.47 16.81
N LYS A 114 -27.35 45.36 16.11
CA LYS A 114 -26.86 46.23 15.02
C LYS A 114 -25.53 46.92 15.38
N ARG A 115 -24.43 46.55 14.76
CA ARG A 115 -23.34 47.45 14.37
C ARG A 115 -22.62 46.82 13.18
N ARG A 116 -22.41 47.60 12.12
CA ARG A 116 -21.75 47.23 10.87
C ARG A 116 -20.38 46.64 11.16
N LYS A 117 -20.19 45.28 11.01
CA LYS A 117 -18.94 44.62 10.62
C LYS A 117 -19.22 43.11 10.49
N SER A 118 -18.84 42.53 9.37
CA SER A 118 -18.81 41.12 8.98
C SER A 118 -19.59 40.12 9.87
N ARG A 119 -20.69 39.58 9.35
CA ARG A 119 -21.37 38.41 9.98
C ARG A 119 -20.43 37.20 10.04
N LYS A 120 -19.79 36.97 11.18
CA LYS A 120 -19.13 35.70 11.40
C LYS A 120 -20.19 34.60 11.50
N LYS A 121 -20.20 33.71 10.50
CA LYS A 121 -21.03 32.49 10.58
C LYS A 121 -20.46 31.60 11.68
N THR A 122 -21.17 31.44 12.77
CA THR A 122 -20.83 30.49 13.82
C THR A 122 -21.48 29.13 13.49
N TYR A 123 -20.72 28.05 13.59
CA TYR A 123 -21.23 26.71 13.31
C TYR A 123 -21.25 25.89 14.61
N LYS A 124 -22.38 25.27 14.93
CA LYS A 124 -22.42 24.18 15.89
C LYS A 124 -21.91 22.91 15.20
N VAL A 125 -20.91 22.30 15.76
CA VAL A 125 -20.33 21.05 15.26
C VAL A 125 -20.80 19.93 16.16
N ALA A 126 -21.61 19.01 15.64
CA ALA A 126 -21.96 17.77 16.31
C ALA A 126 -21.18 16.61 15.66
N ARG A 127 -20.63 15.72 16.49
CA ARG A 127 -19.99 14.51 16.05
C ARG A 127 -20.84 13.32 16.45
N HIS A 128 -21.20 12.51 15.46
CA HIS A 128 -21.95 11.28 15.67
C HIS A 128 -21.12 10.09 15.25
N SER A 129 -21.13 9.03 16.03
CA SER A 129 -20.52 7.76 15.68
C SER A 129 -21.57 6.88 14.99
N VAL A 130 -21.28 6.44 13.76
CA VAL A 130 -22.17 5.59 12.98
C VAL A 130 -21.48 4.25 12.73
N GLU A 131 -22.18 3.17 12.99
CA GLU A 131 -21.70 1.81 12.76
C GLU A 131 -21.72 1.46 11.28
N ILE A 132 -20.60 0.89 10.79
CA ILE A 132 -20.45 0.42 9.42
C ILE A 132 -20.74 -1.08 9.42
N ARG A 133 -21.85 -1.49 8.81
CA ARG A 133 -22.31 -2.89 8.75
C ARG A 133 -22.20 -3.52 7.37
N ASN A 134 -22.06 -2.68 6.36
CA ASN A 134 -22.06 -3.10 4.97
C ASN A 134 -20.63 -3.14 4.41
N LYS A 135 -20.22 -4.27 3.80
CA LYS A 135 -18.89 -4.46 3.19
C LYS A 135 -18.57 -3.40 2.12
N ARG A 136 -19.57 -3.00 1.32
CA ARG A 136 -19.41 -1.96 0.29
C ARG A 136 -19.16 -0.58 0.91
N GLU A 137 -19.88 -0.25 1.98
CA GLU A 137 -19.67 1.02 2.70
C GLU A 137 -18.27 1.05 3.32
N LEU A 138 -17.85 -0.07 3.94
CA LEU A 138 -16.51 -0.19 4.50
C LEU A 138 -15.44 0.00 3.41
N PHE A 139 -15.59 -0.66 2.27
CA PHE A 139 -14.70 -0.50 1.13
C PHE A 139 -14.59 0.97 0.69
N ASN A 140 -15.71 1.66 0.50
CA ASN A 140 -15.74 3.06 0.08
C ASN A 140 -15.00 3.98 1.08
N ILE A 141 -15.15 3.72 2.39
CA ILE A 141 -14.45 4.48 3.43
C ILE A 141 -12.94 4.23 3.39
N LEU A 142 -12.52 2.97 3.25
CA LEU A 142 -11.11 2.61 3.14
C LEU A 142 -10.48 3.16 1.86
N HIS A 143 -11.21 3.10 0.74
CA HIS A 143 -10.77 3.66 -0.53
C HIS A 143 -10.60 5.19 -0.44
N ASP A 144 -11.61 5.93 0.04
CA ASP A 144 -11.49 7.40 0.25
C ASP A 144 -10.33 7.74 1.22
N MET A 145 -10.17 6.95 2.29
CA MET A 145 -9.07 7.12 3.25
C MET A 145 -7.71 6.97 2.58
N ASN A 146 -7.52 5.95 1.75
CA ASN A 146 -6.24 5.65 1.12
C ASN A 146 -5.95 6.59 -0.06
N VAL A 147 -6.94 6.84 -0.91
CA VAL A 147 -6.82 7.71 -2.09
C VAL A 147 -6.51 9.15 -1.70
N HIS A 148 -7.23 9.69 -0.71
CA HIS A 148 -7.05 11.07 -0.24
C HIS A 148 -6.21 11.19 1.02
N SER A 149 -5.69 10.08 1.52
CA SER A 149 -4.85 10.05 2.73
C SER A 149 -5.52 10.69 3.96
N ARG A 150 -6.83 10.38 4.21
CA ARG A 150 -7.64 10.99 5.28
C ARG A 150 -7.15 10.62 6.68
N ASN A 151 -6.45 11.52 7.36
CA ASN A 151 -5.89 11.28 8.69
C ASN A 151 -6.98 11.03 9.74
N ALA A 152 -8.03 11.86 9.74
CA ALA A 152 -9.11 11.70 10.72
C ALA A 152 -9.83 10.34 10.56
N THR A 153 -10.07 9.89 9.33
CA THR A 153 -10.70 8.58 9.07
C THR A 153 -9.81 7.45 9.59
N ALA A 154 -8.51 7.48 9.31
CA ALA A 154 -7.58 6.46 9.76
C ALA A 154 -7.54 6.37 11.31
N GLN A 155 -7.39 7.51 11.99
CA GLN A 155 -7.34 7.52 13.45
C GLN A 155 -8.66 7.09 14.08
N ASN A 156 -9.80 7.49 13.51
CA ASN A 156 -11.12 7.07 14.00
C ASN A 156 -11.35 5.57 13.82
N LEU A 157 -10.93 4.99 12.70
CA LEU A 157 -11.01 3.54 12.48
C LEU A 157 -10.14 2.77 13.46
N ALA A 158 -8.90 3.22 13.69
CA ALA A 158 -8.01 2.63 14.69
C ALA A 158 -8.63 2.71 16.09
N ASN A 159 -9.14 3.88 16.50
CA ASN A 159 -9.80 4.06 17.79
C ASN A 159 -11.04 3.16 17.94
N SER A 160 -11.82 3.01 16.86
CA SER A 160 -12.98 2.12 16.84
C SER A 160 -12.59 0.65 17.00
N LEU A 161 -11.53 0.19 16.33
CA LEU A 161 -10.97 -1.15 16.57
C LEU A 161 -10.56 -1.34 18.04
N GLY A 162 -9.89 -0.33 18.61
CA GLY A 162 -9.49 -0.33 20.01
C GLY A 162 -10.69 -0.41 20.97
N GLU A 163 -11.76 0.34 20.67
CA GLU A 163 -13.00 0.30 21.44
C GLU A 163 -13.64 -1.09 21.40
N ARG A 164 -13.73 -1.69 20.23
CA ARG A 164 -14.33 -3.01 20.03
C ARG A 164 -13.58 -4.14 20.72
N ARG A 165 -12.24 -4.05 20.76
CA ARG A 165 -11.40 -5.09 21.37
C ARG A 165 -11.15 -4.91 22.87
N PHE A 166 -11.13 -3.67 23.35
CA PHE A 166 -10.67 -3.33 24.71
C PHE A 166 -11.67 -2.45 25.49
N GLY A 167 -12.89 -2.32 25.00
CA GLY A 167 -13.98 -1.57 25.66
C GLY A 167 -13.93 -0.06 25.42
N SER A 168 -15.08 0.60 25.64
CA SER A 168 -15.25 2.05 25.52
C SER A 168 -14.49 2.80 26.64
N PRO A 169 -13.99 4.03 26.38
CA PRO A 169 -13.97 4.71 25.10
C PRO A 169 -12.85 4.20 24.18
N GLY A 170 -13.02 4.39 22.86
CA GLY A 170 -11.97 4.14 21.86
C GLY A 170 -10.90 5.23 21.94
N THR A 171 -9.72 4.88 22.37
CA THR A 171 -8.56 5.78 22.50
C THR A 171 -7.47 5.44 21.50
N ARG A 172 -6.53 6.36 21.26
CA ARG A 172 -5.34 6.11 20.43
C ARG A 172 -4.56 4.91 20.96
N ALA A 173 -4.30 4.82 22.26
CA ALA A 173 -3.57 3.72 22.86
C ALA A 173 -4.25 2.36 22.62
N LYS A 174 -5.57 2.27 22.80
CA LYS A 174 -6.34 1.05 22.49
C LYS A 174 -6.32 0.74 21.00
N GLY A 175 -6.41 1.75 20.13
CA GLY A 175 -6.30 1.61 18.69
C GLY A 175 -4.95 1.04 18.26
N ASN A 176 -3.87 1.63 18.75
CA ASN A 176 -2.51 1.14 18.50
C ASN A 176 -2.34 -0.31 18.97
N ARG A 177 -2.82 -0.63 20.19
CA ARG A 177 -2.79 -2.00 20.71
C ARG A 177 -3.58 -2.97 19.83
N ALA A 178 -4.75 -2.56 19.30
CA ALA A 178 -5.54 -3.40 18.40
C ALA A 178 -4.82 -3.68 17.07
N VAL A 179 -4.17 -2.66 16.51
CA VAL A 179 -3.34 -2.80 15.30
C VAL A 179 -2.14 -3.69 15.57
N SER A 180 -1.38 -3.46 16.64
CA SER A 180 -0.24 -4.30 17.02
C SER A 180 -0.65 -5.75 17.22
N SER A 181 -1.80 -6.01 17.87
CA SER A 181 -2.32 -7.38 18.02
C SER A 181 -2.65 -8.06 16.70
N PHE A 182 -3.11 -7.29 15.71
CA PHE A 182 -3.32 -7.81 14.35
C PHE A 182 -1.99 -8.12 13.68
N LEU A 183 -1.02 -7.20 13.75
CA LEU A 183 0.31 -7.40 13.14
C LEU A 183 1.03 -8.62 13.72
N ASN A 184 0.96 -8.83 15.04
CA ASN A 184 1.52 -10.01 15.70
C ASN A 184 0.89 -11.33 15.20
N SER A 185 -0.34 -11.29 14.66
CA SER A 185 -1.00 -12.47 14.08
C SER A 185 -0.54 -12.78 12.64
N LEU A 186 0.34 -11.98 12.07
CA LEU A 186 0.85 -12.14 10.71
C LEU A 186 2.25 -12.75 10.65
N ASP A 187 2.79 -13.18 11.78
CA ASP A 187 4.16 -13.74 11.88
C ASP A 187 5.23 -12.80 11.29
N LEU A 188 5.12 -11.51 11.67
CA LEU A 188 6.06 -10.47 11.27
C LEU A 188 6.93 -10.05 12.46
N PRO A 189 8.20 -9.66 12.25
CA PRO A 189 9.10 -9.23 13.31
C PRO A 189 8.60 -7.95 13.97
N SER A 190 8.00 -8.07 15.15
CA SER A 190 7.33 -6.96 15.85
C SER A 190 8.28 -5.82 16.23
N GLU A 191 9.56 -6.11 16.39
CA GLU A 191 10.64 -5.15 16.67
C GLU A 191 10.90 -4.19 15.50
N GLU A 192 10.50 -4.54 14.29
CA GLU A 192 10.67 -3.69 13.11
C GLU A 192 9.62 -2.57 12.99
N ALA A 193 8.60 -2.55 13.86
CA ALA A 193 7.52 -1.57 13.79
C ALA A 193 7.14 -0.98 15.15
N ILE A 194 7.11 0.34 15.26
CA ILE A 194 6.56 1.09 16.40
C ILE A 194 5.32 1.84 15.93
N ILE A 195 4.17 1.53 16.54
CA ILE A 195 2.87 2.11 16.22
C ILE A 195 2.49 3.14 17.28
N ALA A 196 2.61 4.42 16.96
CA ALA A 196 2.29 5.52 17.86
C ALA A 196 0.97 6.23 17.50
N ASP A 197 0.57 6.21 16.23
CA ASP A 197 -0.76 6.61 15.77
C ASP A 197 -1.19 5.83 14.52
N GLY A 198 -2.48 5.86 14.23
CA GLY A 198 -3.04 5.17 13.06
C GLY A 198 -2.98 5.97 11.75
N CYS A 199 -2.63 7.25 11.77
CA CYS A 199 -2.68 8.10 10.58
C CYS A 199 -1.30 8.46 10.01
N GLY A 200 -0.23 8.32 10.80
CA GLY A 200 1.14 8.60 10.39
C GLY A 200 1.53 10.07 10.51
N LEU A 201 0.90 10.83 11.40
CA LEU A 201 1.27 12.23 11.65
C LEU A 201 2.40 12.37 12.67
N THR A 202 2.45 11.46 13.66
CA THR A 202 3.53 11.51 14.64
C THR A 202 4.81 10.92 14.08
N ARG A 203 5.94 11.52 14.44
CA ARG A 203 7.27 11.02 14.12
C ARG A 203 7.73 9.87 15.03
N GLU A 204 6.92 9.53 16.02
CA GLU A 204 7.16 8.38 16.89
C GLU A 204 6.84 7.04 16.18
N ASN A 205 6.04 7.07 15.12
CA ASN A 205 5.92 5.90 14.26
C ASN A 205 7.26 5.60 13.61
N ARG A 206 7.71 4.36 13.71
CA ARG A 206 8.95 3.87 13.12
C ARG A 206 8.70 2.50 12.50
N ILE A 207 9.21 2.28 11.29
CA ILE A 207 9.01 1.01 10.61
C ILE A 207 10.10 0.78 9.56
N THR A 208 10.55 -0.46 9.37
CA THR A 208 11.46 -0.81 8.30
C THR A 208 10.70 -0.98 6.96
N THR A 209 11.37 -0.80 5.84
CA THR A 209 10.79 -1.12 4.54
C THR A 209 10.55 -2.63 4.39
N ASN A 210 11.45 -3.43 4.98
CA ASN A 210 11.30 -4.89 5.06
C ASN A 210 9.96 -5.28 5.68
N PHE A 211 9.64 -4.72 6.85
CA PHE A 211 8.37 -4.99 7.52
C PHE A 211 7.16 -4.66 6.62
N ILE A 212 7.14 -3.49 5.99
CA ILE A 212 5.99 -3.07 5.15
C ILE A 212 5.88 -3.96 3.91
N ALA A 213 6.98 -4.29 3.24
CA ALA A 213 6.96 -5.15 2.04
C ALA A 213 6.46 -6.56 2.37
N HIS A 214 6.95 -7.16 3.46
CA HIS A 214 6.47 -8.46 3.92
C HIS A 214 5.05 -8.41 4.50
N TYR A 215 4.67 -7.32 5.18
CA TYR A 215 3.28 -7.09 5.57
C TYR A 215 2.35 -7.14 4.35
N LEU A 216 2.67 -6.44 3.29
CA LEU A 216 1.88 -6.45 2.06
C LEU A 216 1.84 -7.86 1.41
N TYR A 217 2.94 -8.60 1.45
CA TYR A 217 2.96 -10.00 1.05
C TYR A 217 2.00 -10.85 1.90
N GLN A 218 2.03 -10.74 3.23
CA GLN A 218 1.10 -11.46 4.11
C GLN A 218 -0.37 -11.06 3.84
N ILE A 219 -0.62 -9.80 3.54
CA ILE A 219 -1.96 -9.33 3.13
C ILE A 219 -2.38 -9.97 1.80
N SER A 220 -1.47 -10.21 0.86
CA SER A 220 -1.81 -10.84 -0.43
C SER A 220 -2.35 -12.27 -0.29
N LYS A 221 -2.10 -12.93 0.84
CA LYS A 221 -2.61 -14.27 1.15
C LYS A 221 -3.99 -14.27 1.82
N LYS A 222 -4.55 -13.11 2.17
CA LYS A 222 -5.83 -13.00 2.88
C LYS A 222 -7.01 -13.06 1.91
N PRO A 223 -8.18 -13.65 2.30
CA PRO A 223 -9.35 -13.77 1.43
C PRO A 223 -9.90 -12.40 0.99
N TRP A 224 -9.63 -11.34 1.74
CA TRP A 224 -10.04 -9.97 1.46
C TRP A 224 -8.95 -9.14 0.75
N TYR A 225 -7.90 -9.78 0.24
CA TYR A 225 -6.79 -9.10 -0.47
C TYR A 225 -7.26 -8.17 -1.59
N ASN A 226 -8.21 -8.60 -2.42
CA ASN A 226 -8.71 -7.76 -3.51
C ASN A 226 -9.33 -6.46 -2.98
N SER A 227 -10.07 -6.51 -1.87
CA SER A 227 -10.62 -5.30 -1.24
C SER A 227 -9.52 -4.38 -0.70
N PHE A 228 -8.46 -4.95 -0.14
CA PHE A 228 -7.31 -4.18 0.29
C PHE A 228 -6.61 -3.51 -0.90
N ARG A 229 -6.22 -4.29 -1.91
CA ARG A 229 -5.50 -3.82 -3.09
C ARG A 229 -6.27 -2.73 -3.83
N GLU A 230 -7.54 -2.95 -4.11
CA GLU A 230 -8.39 -1.98 -4.81
C GLU A 230 -8.75 -0.73 -3.97
N SER A 231 -8.55 -0.77 -2.65
CA SER A 231 -8.65 0.44 -1.83
C SER A 231 -7.48 1.41 -2.04
N LEU A 232 -6.38 0.96 -2.63
CA LEU A 232 -5.19 1.79 -2.89
C LEU A 232 -5.32 2.53 -4.22
N PRO A 233 -4.87 3.80 -4.30
CA PRO A 233 -4.96 4.59 -5.51
C PRO A 233 -4.06 4.09 -6.64
N ARG A 234 -4.49 4.38 -7.88
CA ARG A 234 -3.78 4.11 -9.13
C ARG A 234 -2.86 5.26 -9.50
N PRO A 235 -1.57 5.01 -9.75
CA PRO A 235 -0.63 6.03 -10.22
C PRO A 235 -1.13 6.71 -11.51
N GLY A 236 -0.97 8.03 -11.58
CA GLY A 236 -1.41 8.85 -12.71
C GLY A 236 -2.92 9.11 -12.77
N ARG A 237 -3.74 8.44 -11.95
CA ARG A 237 -5.21 8.50 -12.03
C ARG A 237 -5.87 9.16 -10.81
N GLU A 238 -5.46 8.77 -9.60
CA GLU A 238 -6.26 9.03 -8.40
C GLU A 238 -5.50 9.76 -7.29
N GLY A 239 -6.21 10.57 -6.54
CA GLY A 239 -5.84 11.14 -5.26
C GLY A 239 -4.41 11.67 -5.15
N THR A 240 -3.68 11.19 -4.14
CA THR A 240 -2.30 11.64 -3.84
C THR A 240 -1.26 11.21 -4.88
N VAL A 241 -1.61 10.28 -5.77
CA VAL A 241 -0.72 9.74 -6.82
C VAL A 241 -1.10 10.19 -8.23
N LYS A 242 -2.12 11.06 -8.37
CA LYS A 242 -2.59 11.55 -9.68
C LYS A 242 -1.47 12.23 -10.51
N ARG A 243 -0.53 12.88 -9.83
CA ARG A 243 0.59 13.61 -10.46
C ARG A 243 1.94 13.02 -10.06
N ILE A 244 2.02 11.69 -10.01
CA ILE A 244 3.24 11.00 -9.57
C ILE A 244 4.35 10.95 -10.63
N GLY A 245 4.03 11.23 -11.89
CA GLY A 245 4.99 11.24 -13.00
C GLY A 245 5.13 9.88 -13.71
N TYR A 246 4.35 8.87 -13.32
CA TYR A 246 4.30 7.56 -13.97
C TYR A 246 2.87 7.01 -13.92
N THR A 247 2.44 6.34 -14.97
CA THR A 247 1.09 5.76 -15.07
C THR A 247 1.19 4.31 -15.51
N ASP A 248 0.79 3.41 -14.62
CA ASP A 248 0.70 1.99 -14.91
C ASP A 248 -0.43 1.39 -14.06
N GLU A 249 -1.42 0.80 -14.70
CA GLU A 249 -2.61 0.27 -14.02
C GLU A 249 -2.34 -1.01 -13.22
N ARG A 250 -1.19 -1.65 -13.44
CA ARG A 250 -0.74 -2.81 -12.65
C ARG A 250 -0.37 -2.43 -11.23
N PHE A 251 -0.04 -1.15 -10.98
CA PHE A 251 0.31 -0.65 -9.65
C PHE A 251 -0.91 -0.20 -8.85
N ARG A 252 -0.83 -0.45 -7.56
CA ARG A 252 -1.72 0.08 -6.51
C ARG A 252 -0.86 0.52 -5.35
N VAL A 253 -0.83 1.81 -5.04
CA VAL A 253 0.19 2.34 -4.12
C VAL A 253 -0.38 3.33 -3.11
N LYS A 254 0.22 3.39 -1.94
CA LYS A 254 -0.04 4.38 -0.90
C LYS A 254 1.16 5.29 -0.72
N THR A 255 0.92 6.60 -0.69
CA THR A 255 1.96 7.59 -0.37
C THR A 255 2.00 7.90 1.12
N GLY A 256 3.20 8.15 1.64
CA GLY A 256 3.46 8.83 2.89
C GLY A 256 4.17 10.18 2.64
N ARG A 257 3.78 11.23 3.37
CA ARG A 257 4.43 12.54 3.25
C ARG A 257 4.33 13.33 4.56
N LEU A 258 5.48 13.81 5.02
CA LEU A 258 5.65 14.92 5.94
C LEU A 258 6.60 15.94 5.28
N ASN A 259 7.02 17.00 5.99
CA ASN A 259 7.87 18.03 5.40
C ASN A 259 9.21 17.48 4.87
N ASP A 260 9.79 16.54 5.61
CA ASP A 260 11.09 15.91 5.39
C ASP A 260 11.00 14.39 5.21
N VAL A 261 9.80 13.83 5.04
CA VAL A 261 9.54 12.42 4.83
C VAL A 261 8.82 12.22 3.52
N PHE A 262 9.33 11.29 2.73
CA PHE A 262 8.62 10.74 1.61
C PHE A 262 8.56 9.21 1.72
N ALA A 263 7.42 8.63 1.42
CA ALA A 263 7.26 7.19 1.39
C ALA A 263 6.26 6.75 0.29
N LEU A 264 6.50 5.57 -0.26
CA LEU A 264 5.65 4.93 -1.25
C LEU A 264 5.68 3.41 -1.01
N ALA A 265 4.52 2.78 -0.91
CA ALA A 265 4.43 1.34 -0.77
C ALA A 265 3.16 0.80 -1.41
N GLY A 266 3.18 -0.45 -1.83
CA GLY A 266 2.02 -1.08 -2.47
C GLY A 266 2.38 -2.31 -3.27
N TYR A 267 1.61 -2.52 -4.32
CA TYR A 267 1.72 -3.66 -5.23
C TYR A 267 2.01 -3.20 -6.65
N GLY A 268 2.69 -4.02 -7.41
CA GLY A 268 2.98 -3.78 -8.81
C GLY A 268 3.42 -5.05 -9.53
N VAL A 269 3.91 -4.87 -10.74
CA VAL A 269 4.56 -5.91 -11.54
C VAL A 269 5.94 -5.41 -11.88
N ASN A 270 6.97 -6.22 -11.60
CA ASN A 270 8.36 -5.86 -11.88
C ASN A 270 8.71 -6.07 -13.38
N ALA A 271 9.94 -5.70 -13.75
CA ALA A 271 10.43 -5.82 -15.13
C ALA A 271 10.43 -7.27 -15.67
N SER A 272 10.50 -8.28 -14.79
CA SER A 272 10.37 -9.70 -15.18
C SER A 272 8.92 -10.18 -15.28
N GLY A 273 7.93 -9.28 -15.20
CA GLY A 273 6.51 -9.64 -15.26
C GLY A 273 5.96 -10.26 -13.98
N ARG A 274 6.70 -10.30 -12.89
CA ARG A 274 6.28 -10.91 -11.61
C ARG A 274 5.55 -9.92 -10.73
N ALA A 275 4.47 -10.38 -10.10
CA ALA A 275 3.74 -9.58 -9.13
C ALA A 275 4.57 -9.40 -7.86
N VAL A 276 4.68 -8.16 -7.40
CA VAL A 276 5.49 -7.79 -6.23
C VAL A 276 4.75 -6.89 -5.27
N SER A 277 5.13 -6.96 -4.00
CA SER A 277 4.92 -5.91 -3.01
C SER A 277 6.20 -5.14 -2.79
N PHE A 278 6.10 -3.85 -2.50
CA PHE A 278 7.27 -3.03 -2.26
C PHE A 278 7.01 -1.94 -1.22
N ALA A 279 8.08 -1.49 -0.59
CA ALA A 279 8.09 -0.34 0.30
C ALA A 279 9.35 0.49 0.08
N PHE A 280 9.17 1.79 -0.06
CA PHE A 280 10.22 2.78 -0.21
C PHE A 280 9.98 3.92 0.78
N ILE A 281 10.97 4.23 1.60
CA ILE A 281 10.91 5.31 2.60
C ILE A 281 12.17 6.14 2.49
N VAL A 282 12.00 7.47 2.50
CA VAL A 282 13.08 8.47 2.52
C VAL A 282 12.82 9.44 3.64
N ASN A 283 13.77 9.58 4.55
CA ASN A 283 13.77 10.57 5.62
C ASN A 283 14.96 11.51 5.41
N SER A 284 14.72 12.80 5.20
CA SER A 284 15.78 13.78 5.01
C SER A 284 16.06 14.55 6.29
N LYS A 285 17.33 14.82 6.53
CA LYS A 285 17.75 15.73 7.60
C LYS A 285 17.75 17.19 7.15
N LYS A 286 17.80 17.43 5.82
CA LYS A 286 17.81 18.76 5.21
C LYS A 286 16.97 18.75 3.93
N GLY A 287 16.16 19.77 3.71
CA GLY A 287 15.39 19.95 2.48
C GLY A 287 13.89 19.65 2.61
N ARG A 288 13.14 20.05 1.61
CA ARG A 288 11.69 19.85 1.49
C ARG A 288 11.40 18.73 0.48
N VAL A 289 10.48 17.84 0.82
CA VAL A 289 9.99 16.77 -0.07
C VAL A 289 9.44 17.29 -1.40
N SER A 290 9.15 18.59 -1.51
CA SER A 290 8.71 19.22 -2.75
C SER A 290 9.69 19.02 -3.91
N ASP A 291 10.97 18.88 -3.60
CA ASP A 291 12.07 18.83 -4.56
C ASP A 291 12.22 17.43 -5.18
N TRP A 292 11.55 16.43 -4.61
CA TRP A 292 11.68 15.02 -5.01
C TRP A 292 10.44 14.46 -5.72
N LYS A 293 9.70 15.30 -6.39
CA LYS A 293 8.51 14.87 -7.14
C LYS A 293 8.84 13.83 -8.21
N HIS A 294 10.03 13.91 -8.77
CA HIS A 294 10.49 13.04 -9.84
C HIS A 294 10.87 11.64 -9.35
N SER A 295 11.45 11.51 -8.14
CA SER A 295 11.89 10.22 -7.59
C SER A 295 10.78 9.17 -7.48
N ARG A 296 9.53 9.61 -7.34
CA ARG A 296 8.36 8.73 -7.20
C ARG A 296 7.98 8.02 -8.49
N GLY A 297 7.91 8.80 -9.56
CA GLY A 297 7.62 8.26 -10.90
C GLY A 297 8.77 7.38 -11.37
N GLU A 298 9.99 7.82 -11.11
CA GLU A 298 11.19 7.09 -11.45
C GLU A 298 11.29 5.75 -10.72
N LEU A 299 11.00 5.70 -9.41
CA LEU A 299 10.92 4.45 -8.70
C LEU A 299 9.94 3.45 -9.36
N LEU A 300 8.72 3.90 -9.69
CA LEU A 300 7.74 3.03 -10.32
C LEU A 300 8.17 2.58 -11.71
N ARG A 301 8.81 3.47 -12.47
CA ARG A 301 9.37 3.14 -13.79
C ARG A 301 10.48 2.09 -13.66
N LEU A 302 11.43 2.31 -12.77
CA LEU A 302 12.54 1.38 -12.53
C LEU A 302 12.04 0.01 -12.04
N LEU A 303 11.02 -0.02 -11.19
CA LEU A 303 10.40 -1.28 -10.77
C LEU A 303 9.74 -2.01 -11.94
N ALA A 304 9.02 -1.28 -12.80
CA ALA A 304 8.23 -1.86 -13.89
C ALA A 304 9.04 -2.25 -15.12
N GLU A 305 10.08 -1.49 -15.43
CA GLU A 305 10.83 -1.56 -16.68
C GLU A 305 12.29 -2.02 -16.48
N GLY A 306 12.77 -1.94 -15.23
CA GLY A 306 14.20 -2.09 -14.92
C GLY A 306 14.99 -0.82 -15.19
N PRO A 307 16.27 -0.79 -14.80
CA PRO A 307 17.19 0.29 -15.18
C PRO A 307 17.45 0.28 -16.68
N PRO A 308 17.76 1.46 -17.29
CA PRO A 308 18.14 1.52 -18.68
C PRO A 308 19.42 0.67 -18.91
N PRO A 309 19.53 0.03 -20.09
CA PRO A 309 20.75 -0.71 -20.41
C PRO A 309 21.94 0.22 -20.29
N GLN A 310 23.01 -0.25 -19.65
CA GLN A 310 24.26 0.48 -19.62
C GLN A 310 24.72 0.64 -21.08
N THR A 311 24.68 1.86 -21.61
CA THR A 311 25.30 2.17 -22.88
C THR A 311 26.81 1.95 -22.70
N GLY A 312 27.28 0.78 -23.13
CA GLY A 312 28.69 0.47 -23.12
C GLY A 312 29.44 1.62 -23.86
N VAL A 313 30.29 2.30 -23.13
CA VAL A 313 31.31 3.13 -23.76
C VAL A 313 32.15 2.16 -24.58
N VAL A 314 31.89 2.08 -25.88
CA VAL A 314 32.82 1.46 -26.81
C VAL A 314 34.06 2.36 -26.77
N LEU A 315 35.03 2.00 -25.93
CA LEU A 315 36.37 2.55 -26.01
C LEU A 315 36.93 2.09 -27.38
N GLN A 316 36.94 3.01 -28.31
CA GLN A 316 37.73 2.88 -29.54
C GLN A 316 39.22 3.02 -29.23
#